data_3c9653b981e620ac4f33ce15274641f7
#
_entry.id   3c9653b981e620ac4f33ce15274641f7
#
_cell.length_a   1.000
_cell.length_b   1.000
_cell.length_c   1.000
_cell.angle_alpha   90.00
_cell.angle_beta   90.00
_cell.angle_gamma   90.00
#
_symmetry.space_group_name_H-M   'P 1'
#
loop_
_entity.id
_entity.type
_entity.pdbx_description
1 polymer ?
#
loop_
_entity_poly.entity_id
_entity_poly.type
_entity_poly.pdbx_seq_one_letter_code
_entity_poly.pdbx_strand_id
1 'polypeptide(L)'
;MKSYLIAGASALLLVATAITAPAQVKPTDPQIAHIAYSAGVIDIETAKLALSKSTNDQVKEFAQSMVDDHQAVNEQALALVEKLGVTPEDNATSQALVTAADAKRAELGKLDGSAFDTAYVANEVAYHKQVNEALEALLIPSAQNAELKALLETGLKLFQGHQQHAEHVAAELK
;
A
#
# COMPACT_ATOMS: atom_id res chain seq x y z
N MET A 1 -68.36 -40.21 0.38
CA MET A 1 -66.90 -40.43 0.78
C MET A 1 -66.23 -39.11 0.52
N LYS A 2 -65.87 -38.35 1.58
CA LYS A 2 -65.16 -37.07 1.48
C LYS A 2 -63.71 -37.29 1.95
N SER A 3 -62.75 -37.20 1.03
CA SER A 3 -61.33 -37.35 1.32
C SER A 3 -60.77 -35.97 1.72
N TYR A 4 -60.20 -35.86 2.91
CA TYR A 4 -59.47 -34.67 3.40
C TYR A 4 -57.97 -34.86 3.09
N LEU A 5 -57.46 -34.00 2.23
CA LEU A 5 -56.00 -33.85 1.99
C LEU A 5 -55.43 -32.94 3.07
N ILE A 6 -54.55 -33.48 3.90
CA ILE A 6 -53.76 -32.73 4.88
C ILE A 6 -52.48 -32.25 4.18
N ALA A 7 -52.39 -30.96 3.94
CA ALA A 7 -51.17 -30.32 3.46
C ALA A 7 -50.24 -30.06 4.65
N GLY A 8 -49.14 -30.84 4.73
CA GLY A 8 -48.05 -30.60 5.69
C GLY A 8 -47.16 -29.46 5.22
N ALA A 9 -47.19 -28.33 5.91
CA ALA A 9 -46.23 -27.24 5.72
C ALA A 9 -44.94 -27.54 6.47
N SER A 10 -43.88 -27.95 5.75
CA SER A 10 -42.53 -28.08 6.31
C SER A 10 -41.89 -26.69 6.36
N ALA A 11 -41.77 -26.12 7.55
CA ALA A 11 -41.01 -24.91 7.79
C ALA A 11 -39.51 -25.24 7.76
N LEU A 12 -38.82 -24.84 6.71
CA LEU A 12 -37.36 -24.89 6.65
C LEU A 12 -36.79 -23.75 7.52
N LEU A 13 -36.23 -24.07 8.71
CA LEU A 13 -35.48 -23.14 9.51
C LEU A 13 -34.08 -22.95 8.80
N LEU A 14 -33.89 -21.81 8.14
CA LEU A 14 -32.60 -21.34 7.71
C LEU A 14 -31.82 -20.89 8.96
N VAL A 15 -30.92 -21.72 9.46
CA VAL A 15 -29.93 -21.32 10.46
C VAL A 15 -28.86 -20.51 9.70
N ALA A 16 -28.95 -19.19 9.76
CA ALA A 16 -27.91 -18.30 9.30
C ALA A 16 -26.72 -18.38 10.26
N THR A 17 -25.73 -19.20 9.93
CA THR A 17 -24.42 -19.15 10.61
C THR A 17 -23.74 -17.85 10.24
N ALA A 18 -23.74 -16.89 11.15
CA ALA A 18 -22.90 -15.69 11.02
C ALA A 18 -21.43 -16.13 11.03
N ILE A 19 -20.80 -16.15 9.87
CA ILE A 19 -19.36 -16.30 9.75
C ILE A 19 -18.76 -14.97 10.26
N THR A 20 -18.34 -14.95 11.53
CA THR A 20 -17.55 -13.83 12.06
C THR A 20 -16.21 -13.87 11.34
N ALA A 21 -15.96 -12.89 10.46
CA ALA A 21 -14.62 -12.68 9.93
C ALA A 21 -13.65 -12.51 11.11
N PRO A 22 -12.46 -13.16 11.09
CA PRO A 22 -11.49 -12.96 12.14
C PRO A 22 -11.17 -11.47 12.25
N ALA A 23 -11.21 -10.92 13.46
CA ALA A 23 -10.82 -9.55 13.71
C ALA A 23 -9.38 -9.39 13.22
N GLN A 24 -9.16 -8.45 12.30
CA GLN A 24 -7.82 -8.16 11.79
C GLN A 24 -6.95 -7.74 12.97
N VAL A 25 -5.90 -8.51 13.24
CA VAL A 25 -4.97 -8.21 14.34
C VAL A 25 -4.27 -6.89 14.01
N LYS A 26 -4.40 -5.91 14.91
CA LYS A 26 -3.73 -4.62 14.73
C LYS A 26 -2.22 -4.82 14.82
N PRO A 27 -1.45 -4.25 13.91
CA PRO A 27 0.01 -4.34 13.97
C PRO A 27 0.54 -3.56 15.18
N THR A 28 1.64 -4.06 15.76
CA THR A 28 2.41 -3.39 16.83
C THR A 28 3.26 -2.26 16.25
N ASP A 29 3.75 -1.33 17.08
CA ASP A 29 4.64 -0.25 16.62
C ASP A 29 5.90 -0.76 15.89
N PRO A 30 6.62 -1.82 16.35
CA PRO A 30 7.70 -2.43 15.57
C PRO A 30 7.28 -2.94 14.18
N GLN A 31 6.09 -3.56 14.09
CA GLN A 31 5.54 -4.05 12.83
C GLN A 31 5.12 -2.90 11.91
N ILE A 32 4.50 -1.85 12.46
CA ILE A 32 4.15 -0.63 11.73
C ILE A 32 5.40 0.03 11.14
N ALA A 33 6.45 0.17 11.95
CA ALA A 33 7.72 0.74 11.48
C ALA A 33 8.32 -0.07 10.34
N HIS A 34 8.28 -1.41 10.41
CA HIS A 34 8.78 -2.28 9.35
C HIS A 34 7.92 -2.20 8.08
N ILE A 35 6.58 -2.16 8.20
CA ILE A 35 5.66 -2.01 7.06
C ILE A 35 5.93 -0.68 6.35
N ALA A 36 5.99 0.44 7.09
CA ALA A 36 6.19 1.76 6.51
C ALA A 36 7.55 1.89 5.83
N TYR A 37 8.62 1.42 6.47
CA TYR A 37 9.96 1.39 5.90
C TYR A 37 10.01 0.56 4.62
N SER A 38 9.45 -0.64 4.63
CA SER A 38 9.41 -1.54 3.45
C SER A 38 8.65 -0.91 2.29
N ALA A 39 7.53 -0.22 2.57
CA ALA A 39 6.78 0.50 1.53
C ALA A 39 7.64 1.60 0.87
N GLY A 40 8.40 2.37 1.64
CA GLY A 40 9.31 3.38 1.10
C GLY A 40 10.44 2.77 0.26
N VAL A 41 11.03 1.63 0.70
CA VAL A 41 12.05 0.92 -0.10
C VAL A 41 11.50 0.42 -1.42
N ILE A 42 10.29 -0.12 -1.43
CA ILE A 42 9.61 -0.60 -2.65
C ILE A 42 9.46 0.53 -3.67
N ASP A 43 9.02 1.72 -3.22
CA ASP A 43 8.84 2.87 -4.09
C ASP A 43 10.18 3.35 -4.68
N ILE A 44 11.20 3.52 -3.84
CA ILE A 44 12.56 3.89 -4.27
C ILE A 44 13.08 2.94 -5.35
N GLU A 45 12.91 1.63 -5.18
CA GLU A 45 13.41 0.65 -6.17
C GLU A 45 12.60 0.69 -7.47
N THR A 46 11.28 0.89 -7.39
CA THR A 46 10.43 1.02 -8.57
C THR A 46 10.73 2.31 -9.33
N ALA A 47 10.94 3.41 -8.61
CA ALA A 47 11.36 4.68 -9.20
C ALA A 47 12.75 4.61 -9.86
N LYS A 48 13.72 3.91 -9.24
CA LYS A 48 15.03 3.65 -9.86
C LYS A 48 14.92 2.85 -11.16
N LEU A 49 14.00 1.89 -11.23
CA LEU A 49 13.72 1.19 -12.49
C LEU A 49 13.21 2.19 -13.55
N ALA A 50 12.31 3.10 -13.19
CA ALA A 50 11.79 4.12 -14.10
C ALA A 50 12.89 5.06 -14.59
N LEU A 51 13.77 5.53 -13.71
CA LEU A 51 14.93 6.36 -14.08
C LEU A 51 15.86 5.66 -15.09
N SER A 52 15.98 4.33 -14.99
CA SER A 52 16.84 3.55 -15.90
C SER A 52 16.21 3.24 -17.25
N LYS A 53 14.87 3.22 -17.35
CA LYS A 53 14.14 2.75 -18.54
C LYS A 53 13.44 3.87 -19.32
N SER A 54 12.90 4.87 -18.60
CA SER A 54 12.17 5.96 -19.25
C SER A 54 13.10 6.96 -19.93
N THR A 55 12.65 7.46 -21.07
CA THR A 55 13.23 8.62 -21.76
C THR A 55 12.30 9.84 -21.72
N ASN A 56 11.14 9.72 -21.10
CA ASN A 56 10.20 10.81 -20.92
C ASN A 56 10.62 11.66 -19.71
N ASP A 57 10.83 12.95 -19.94
CA ASP A 57 11.35 13.85 -18.91
C ASP A 57 10.41 13.99 -17.70
N GLN A 58 9.10 14.05 -17.91
CA GLN A 58 8.12 14.13 -16.84
C GLN A 58 8.10 12.87 -15.96
N VAL A 59 8.18 11.69 -16.59
CA VAL A 59 8.27 10.41 -15.86
C VAL A 59 9.56 10.34 -15.06
N LYS A 60 10.67 10.81 -15.60
CA LYS A 60 11.96 10.83 -14.91
C LYS A 60 11.97 11.83 -13.75
N GLU A 61 11.38 13.00 -13.92
CA GLU A 61 11.26 14.01 -12.87
C GLU A 61 10.39 13.48 -11.72
N PHE A 62 9.24 12.89 -12.04
CA PHE A 62 8.39 12.21 -11.06
C PHE A 62 9.15 11.09 -10.33
N ALA A 63 9.82 10.20 -11.06
CA ALA A 63 10.57 9.10 -10.46
C ALA A 63 11.73 9.59 -9.57
N GLN A 64 12.40 10.69 -9.93
CA GLN A 64 13.45 11.27 -9.10
C GLN A 64 12.88 11.82 -7.79
N SER A 65 11.72 12.51 -7.83
CA SER A 65 11.07 12.97 -6.60
C SER A 65 10.64 11.80 -5.71
N MET A 66 10.19 10.67 -6.26
CA MET A 66 9.91 9.47 -5.46
C MET A 66 11.17 8.95 -4.75
N VAL A 67 12.31 8.89 -5.43
CA VAL A 67 13.57 8.47 -4.80
C VAL A 67 13.94 9.41 -3.66
N ASP A 68 13.96 10.71 -3.90
CA ASP A 68 14.45 11.71 -2.95
C ASP A 68 13.55 11.79 -1.70
N ASP A 69 12.24 11.87 -1.91
CA ASP A 69 11.28 12.03 -0.81
C ASP A 69 11.17 10.75 0.04
N HIS A 70 11.11 9.57 -0.59
CA HIS A 70 11.04 8.32 0.16
C HIS A 70 12.36 7.97 0.87
N GLN A 71 13.52 8.38 0.34
CA GLN A 71 14.78 8.27 1.08
C GLN A 71 14.75 9.13 2.34
N ALA A 72 14.33 10.39 2.23
CA ALA A 72 14.25 11.29 3.36
C ALA A 72 13.27 10.79 4.45
N VAL A 73 12.11 10.24 4.05
CA VAL A 73 11.13 9.65 4.99
C VAL A 73 11.70 8.41 5.66
N ASN A 74 12.37 7.53 4.91
CA ASN A 74 12.99 6.32 5.46
C ASN A 74 14.11 6.65 6.44
N GLU A 75 14.93 7.66 6.17
CA GLU A 75 15.97 8.13 7.10
C GLU A 75 15.34 8.66 8.41
N GLN A 76 14.25 9.42 8.33
CA GLN A 76 13.51 9.88 9.51
C GLN A 76 12.91 8.70 10.31
N ALA A 77 12.38 7.69 9.62
CA ALA A 77 11.85 6.50 10.27
C ALA A 77 12.94 5.70 11.00
N LEU A 78 14.12 5.52 10.38
CA LEU A 78 15.24 4.85 11.00
C LEU A 78 15.77 5.62 12.22
N ALA A 79 15.92 6.95 12.12
CA ALA A 79 16.32 7.80 13.23
C ALA A 79 15.33 7.74 14.40
N LEU A 80 14.02 7.67 14.09
CA LEU A 80 12.99 7.57 15.11
C LEU A 80 13.05 6.22 15.86
N VAL A 81 13.15 5.09 15.14
CA VAL A 81 13.22 3.77 15.80
C VAL A 81 14.48 3.61 16.62
N GLU A 82 15.60 4.17 16.17
CA GLU A 82 16.86 4.23 16.96
C GLU A 82 16.67 5.04 18.25
N LYS A 83 16.10 6.25 18.15
CA LYS A 83 15.78 7.12 19.30
C LYS A 83 14.88 6.41 20.32
N LEU A 84 13.89 5.65 19.85
CA LEU A 84 12.94 4.95 20.68
C LEU A 84 13.47 3.60 21.21
N GLY A 85 14.62 3.15 20.78
CA GLY A 85 15.17 1.82 21.11
C GLY A 85 14.29 0.67 20.59
N VAL A 86 13.57 0.89 19.49
CA VAL A 86 12.67 -0.08 18.86
C VAL A 86 13.37 -0.73 17.69
N THR A 87 13.31 -2.07 17.61
CA THR A 87 13.75 -2.81 16.44
C THR A 87 12.54 -3.09 15.54
N PRO A 88 12.54 -2.61 14.27
CA PRO A 88 11.47 -2.95 13.34
C PRO A 88 11.31 -4.46 13.19
N GLU A 89 10.06 -4.94 13.20
CA GLU A 89 9.75 -6.37 13.17
C GLU A 89 9.11 -6.74 11.82
N ASP A 90 9.79 -7.67 11.11
CA ASP A 90 9.24 -8.28 9.89
C ASP A 90 7.91 -9.02 10.18
N ASN A 91 6.99 -8.95 9.22
CA ASN A 91 5.65 -9.50 9.42
C ASN A 91 5.01 -9.88 8.08
N ALA A 92 3.89 -10.63 8.15
CA ALA A 92 3.20 -11.12 6.96
C ALA A 92 2.77 -9.99 6.00
N THR A 93 2.43 -8.79 6.52
CA THR A 93 2.03 -7.66 5.69
C THR A 93 3.22 -7.10 4.90
N SER A 94 4.36 -6.85 5.55
CA SER A 94 5.56 -6.36 4.87
C SER A 94 6.10 -7.37 3.86
N GLN A 95 6.08 -8.67 4.18
CA GLN A 95 6.48 -9.74 3.25
C GLN A 95 5.58 -9.82 2.01
N ALA A 96 4.25 -9.68 2.20
CA ALA A 96 3.30 -9.67 1.10
C ALA A 96 3.49 -8.44 0.20
N LEU A 97 3.76 -7.26 0.78
CA LEU A 97 4.07 -6.05 0.02
C LEU A 97 5.32 -6.23 -0.85
N VAL A 98 6.41 -6.72 -0.28
CA VAL A 98 7.67 -6.97 -1.01
C VAL A 98 7.44 -7.97 -2.15
N THR A 99 6.77 -9.09 -1.87
CA THR A 99 6.47 -10.12 -2.88
C THR A 99 5.66 -9.55 -4.05
N ALA A 100 4.62 -8.77 -3.76
CA ALA A 100 3.78 -8.14 -4.79
C ALA A 100 4.57 -7.11 -5.61
N ALA A 101 5.42 -6.33 -4.95
CA ALA A 101 6.26 -5.33 -5.59
C ALA A 101 7.32 -5.94 -6.51
N ASP A 102 7.96 -7.04 -6.09
CA ASP A 102 8.92 -7.78 -6.91
C ASP A 102 8.27 -8.30 -8.20
N ALA A 103 7.08 -8.87 -8.07
CA ALA A 103 6.31 -9.32 -9.24
C ALA A 103 5.96 -8.16 -10.18
N LYS A 104 5.54 -7.01 -9.61
CA LYS A 104 5.21 -5.82 -10.39
C LYS A 104 6.44 -5.23 -11.09
N ARG A 105 7.59 -5.10 -10.41
CA ARG A 105 8.84 -4.66 -11.03
C ARG A 105 9.30 -5.60 -12.16
N ALA A 106 9.11 -6.92 -11.98
CA ALA A 106 9.41 -7.89 -13.03
C ALA A 106 8.48 -7.75 -14.26
N GLU A 107 7.21 -7.38 -14.08
CA GLU A 107 6.28 -7.05 -15.16
C GLU A 107 6.71 -5.77 -15.88
N LEU A 108 6.94 -4.68 -15.14
CA LEU A 108 7.39 -3.40 -15.66
C LEU A 108 8.72 -3.53 -16.43
N GLY A 109 9.64 -4.34 -15.91
CA GLY A 109 10.94 -4.59 -16.53
C GLY A 109 10.88 -5.16 -17.95
N LYS A 110 9.75 -5.79 -18.32
CA LYS A 110 9.54 -6.34 -19.69
C LYS A 110 9.04 -5.31 -20.69
N LEU A 111 8.64 -4.13 -20.23
CA LEU A 111 8.11 -3.05 -21.06
C LEU A 111 9.20 -2.04 -21.38
N ASP A 112 9.05 -1.31 -22.49
CA ASP A 112 9.94 -0.24 -22.90
C ASP A 112 9.16 0.94 -23.49
N GLY A 113 9.78 2.12 -23.54
CA GLY A 113 9.22 3.34 -24.15
C GLY A 113 7.89 3.74 -23.49
N SER A 114 6.95 4.24 -24.30
CA SER A 114 5.66 4.73 -23.81
C SER A 114 4.80 3.66 -23.10
N ALA A 115 4.96 2.38 -23.47
CA ALA A 115 4.27 1.29 -22.77
C ALA A 115 4.79 1.12 -21.33
N PHE A 116 6.11 1.25 -21.14
CA PHE A 116 6.70 1.28 -19.79
C PHE A 116 6.22 2.51 -19.02
N ASP A 117 6.32 3.71 -19.61
CA ASP A 117 5.97 4.97 -18.95
C ASP A 117 4.52 4.95 -18.45
N THR A 118 3.57 4.56 -19.31
CA THR A 118 2.16 4.44 -18.95
C THR A 118 1.93 3.41 -17.84
N ALA A 119 2.57 2.25 -17.92
CA ALA A 119 2.41 1.19 -16.92
C ALA A 119 3.05 1.56 -15.56
N TYR A 120 4.21 2.21 -15.57
CA TYR A 120 4.87 2.72 -14.37
C TYR A 120 4.00 3.74 -13.65
N VAL A 121 3.57 4.79 -14.34
CA VAL A 121 2.77 5.86 -13.73
C VAL A 121 1.41 5.33 -13.24
N ALA A 122 0.77 4.42 -13.98
CA ALA A 122 -0.46 3.76 -13.52
C ALA A 122 -0.22 2.92 -12.25
N ASN A 123 0.95 2.26 -12.14
CA ASN A 123 1.35 1.57 -10.91
C ASN A 123 1.51 2.54 -9.74
N GLU A 124 2.16 3.69 -9.95
CA GLU A 124 2.37 4.69 -8.89
C GLU A 124 1.04 5.26 -8.36
N VAL A 125 0.08 5.56 -9.23
CA VAL A 125 -1.28 5.96 -8.81
C VAL A 125 -1.92 4.88 -7.93
N ALA A 126 -1.88 3.62 -8.36
CA ALA A 126 -2.49 2.51 -7.62
C ALA A 126 -1.77 2.24 -6.29
N TYR A 127 -0.44 2.29 -6.31
CA TYR A 127 0.40 2.03 -5.13
C TYR A 127 0.21 3.10 -4.06
N HIS A 128 0.31 4.38 -4.40
CA HIS A 128 0.10 5.48 -3.46
C HIS A 128 -1.32 5.50 -2.89
N LYS A 129 -2.33 5.20 -3.71
CA LYS A 129 -3.70 5.04 -3.21
C LYS A 129 -3.78 3.96 -2.15
N GLN A 130 -3.21 2.77 -2.41
CA GLN A 130 -3.21 1.66 -1.45
C GLN A 130 -2.45 2.00 -0.16
N VAL A 131 -1.29 2.66 -0.27
CA VAL A 131 -0.48 3.08 0.88
C VAL A 131 -1.24 4.12 1.72
N ASN A 132 -1.86 5.13 1.09
CA ASN A 132 -2.66 6.15 1.76
C ASN A 132 -3.84 5.52 2.51
N GLU A 133 -4.59 4.62 1.88
CA GLU A 133 -5.69 3.88 2.52
C GLU A 133 -5.20 3.05 3.71
N ALA A 134 -4.05 2.38 3.61
CA ALA A 134 -3.47 1.61 4.70
C ALA A 134 -3.02 2.50 5.87
N LEU A 135 -2.41 3.66 5.59
CA LEU A 135 -2.05 4.64 6.59
C LEU A 135 -3.26 5.15 7.36
N GLU A 136 -4.32 5.56 6.65
CA GLU A 136 -5.53 6.13 7.24
C GLU A 136 -6.35 5.09 8.03
N ALA A 137 -6.56 3.92 7.44
CA ALA A 137 -7.49 2.93 8.00
C ALA A 137 -6.84 1.98 9.03
N LEU A 138 -5.52 1.77 8.96
CA LEU A 138 -4.86 0.75 9.78
C LEU A 138 -3.65 1.27 10.56
N LEU A 139 -2.63 1.82 9.90
CA LEU A 139 -1.34 2.05 10.55
C LEU A 139 -1.42 3.20 11.56
N ILE A 140 -1.95 4.36 11.17
CA ILE A 140 -2.11 5.53 12.06
C ILE A 140 -3.04 5.22 13.25
N PRO A 141 -4.22 4.60 13.06
CA PRO A 141 -5.08 4.23 14.19
C PRO A 141 -4.50 3.13 15.10
N SER A 142 -3.54 2.34 14.63
CA SER A 142 -2.91 1.26 15.41
C SER A 142 -1.67 1.73 16.18
N ALA A 143 -0.98 2.78 15.71
CA ALA A 143 0.22 3.30 16.33
C ALA A 143 -0.04 3.77 17.77
N GLN A 144 0.73 3.22 18.73
CA GLN A 144 0.65 3.57 20.14
C GLN A 144 1.65 4.66 20.52
N ASN A 145 2.83 4.69 19.90
CA ASN A 145 3.82 5.73 20.13
C ASN A 145 3.41 7.02 19.40
N ALA A 146 3.34 8.14 20.10
CA ALA A 146 2.89 9.42 19.56
C ALA A 146 3.83 9.99 18.48
N GLU A 147 5.15 9.77 18.59
CA GLU A 147 6.12 10.24 17.59
C GLU A 147 6.03 9.40 16.31
N LEU A 148 5.86 8.08 16.43
CA LEU A 148 5.60 7.22 15.27
C LEU A 148 4.32 7.63 14.57
N LYS A 149 3.25 7.86 15.31
CA LYS A 149 1.97 8.32 14.76
C LYS A 149 2.11 9.65 14.02
N ALA A 150 2.81 10.63 14.60
CA ALA A 150 3.05 11.93 13.97
C ALA A 150 3.89 11.80 12.69
N LEU A 151 4.88 10.90 12.64
CA LEU A 151 5.66 10.62 11.45
C LEU A 151 4.77 10.00 10.34
N LEU A 152 3.91 9.04 10.67
CA LEU A 152 2.96 8.44 9.72
C LEU A 152 1.97 9.47 9.18
N GLU A 153 1.44 10.37 10.02
CA GLU A 153 0.54 11.46 9.60
C GLU A 153 1.23 12.46 8.67
N THR A 154 2.52 12.72 8.90
CA THR A 154 3.34 13.57 8.02
C THR A 154 3.58 12.88 6.69
N GLY A 155 3.95 11.59 6.71
CA GLY A 155 4.12 10.76 5.51
C GLY A 155 2.84 10.69 4.67
N LEU A 156 1.69 10.50 5.31
CA LEU A 156 0.40 10.45 4.61
C LEU A 156 0.15 11.71 3.76
N LYS A 157 0.42 12.91 4.32
CA LYS A 157 0.23 14.17 3.56
C LYS A 157 1.15 14.24 2.34
N LEU A 158 2.40 13.80 2.48
CA LEU A 158 3.35 13.77 1.38
C LEU A 158 2.90 12.77 0.30
N PHE A 159 2.51 11.56 0.70
CA PHE A 159 2.12 10.48 -0.23
C PHE A 159 0.78 10.75 -0.92
N GLN A 160 -0.13 11.50 -0.30
CA GLN A 160 -1.30 12.05 -0.99
C GLN A 160 -0.91 13.03 -2.10
N GLY A 161 0.14 13.84 -1.87
CA GLY A 161 0.73 14.70 -2.90
C GLY A 161 1.35 13.90 -4.05
N HIS A 162 2.07 12.81 -3.73
CA HIS A 162 2.63 11.90 -4.74
C HIS A 162 1.54 11.25 -5.59
N GLN A 163 0.44 10.79 -4.98
CA GLN A 163 -0.69 10.25 -5.73
C GLN A 163 -1.26 11.26 -6.72
N GLN A 164 -1.49 12.51 -6.29
CA GLN A 164 -1.99 13.58 -7.17
C GLN A 164 -1.00 13.90 -8.30
N HIS A 165 0.30 13.91 -8.01
CA HIS A 165 1.34 14.11 -9.03
C HIS A 165 1.36 12.95 -10.04
N ALA A 166 1.29 11.70 -9.59
CA ALA A 166 1.18 10.53 -10.47
C ALA A 166 -0.07 10.60 -11.36
N GLU A 167 -1.23 10.99 -10.80
CA GLU A 167 -2.48 11.17 -11.55
C GLU A 167 -2.35 12.26 -12.63
N HIS A 168 -1.64 13.35 -12.32
CA HIS A 168 -1.35 14.41 -13.29
C HIS A 168 -0.47 13.90 -14.43
N VAL A 169 0.67 13.27 -14.12
CA VAL A 169 1.55 12.68 -15.14
C VAL A 169 0.81 11.64 -15.98
N ALA A 170 -0.04 10.80 -15.38
CA ALA A 170 -0.86 9.83 -16.11
C ALA A 170 -1.85 10.49 -17.10
N ALA A 171 -2.34 11.69 -16.81
CA ALA A 171 -3.23 12.42 -17.70
C ALA A 171 -2.48 13.01 -18.90
N GLU A 172 -1.20 13.35 -18.73
CA GLU A 172 -0.36 13.94 -19.78
C GLU A 172 0.25 12.90 -20.74
N LEU A 173 0.37 11.63 -20.28
CA LEU A 173 0.86 10.51 -21.11
C LEU A 173 -0.17 9.96 -22.12
N LYS A 174 -1.39 10.49 -22.13
CA LYS A 174 -2.46 10.13 -23.07
C LYS A 174 -2.32 10.96 -24.34
#